data_2b76e99de739afd8ed6576fff9653590
#
_entry.id   2b76e99de739afd8ed6576fff9653590
#
_cell.length_a   1.000
_cell.length_b   1.000
_cell.length_c   1.000
_cell.angle_alpha   90.00
_cell.angle_beta   90.00
_cell.angle_gamma   90.00
#
_symmetry.space_group_name_H-M   'P 1'
#
loop_
_entity.id
_entity.type
_entity.pdbx_description
1 polymer ?
#
loop_
_entity_poly.entity_id
_entity_poly.type
_entity_poly.pdbx_seq_one_letter_code
_entity_poly.pdbx_strand_id
1 'polypeptide(L)'
;MTKISKSKIDNQFTNKTVLITGGTGSLGQALTNRLLKTKVKAIRILSRNENKQVEMASSLNDDRLRFFIGDVRDLPRLYRAFQGVDIVFHAAALKHVPVIEYNPFEGIKTNVMGSQNVIDACLYHNISKAICIGTDKAVSPLNTYLSLIHI
;
A
#
# COMPACT_ATOMS: atom_id res chain seq x y z
N MET A 1 17.05 -20.35 10.76
CA MET A 1 16.63 -19.06 10.21
C MET A 1 17.55 -17.96 10.74
N THR A 2 18.36 -17.35 9.89
CA THR A 2 19.31 -16.30 10.28
C THR A 2 18.53 -15.02 10.62
N LYS A 3 18.58 -14.56 11.89
CA LYS A 3 17.96 -13.29 12.30
C LYS A 3 18.64 -12.13 11.54
N ILE A 4 17.91 -11.52 10.61
CA ILE A 4 18.38 -10.31 9.93
C ILE A 4 18.46 -9.20 10.98
N SER A 5 19.62 -8.54 11.13
CA SER A 5 19.79 -7.47 12.11
C SER A 5 18.89 -6.27 11.75
N LYS A 6 18.36 -5.58 12.76
CA LYS A 6 17.51 -4.40 12.61
C LYS A 6 18.20 -3.31 11.75
N SER A 7 19.49 -3.09 11.94
CA SER A 7 20.29 -2.14 11.16
C SER A 7 20.34 -2.49 9.67
N LYS A 8 20.43 -3.78 9.33
CA LYS A 8 20.46 -4.22 7.92
C LYS A 8 19.11 -3.97 7.23
N ILE A 9 17.99 -4.11 7.97
CA ILE A 9 16.66 -3.77 7.46
C ILE A 9 16.55 -2.26 7.26
N ASP A 10 16.93 -1.46 8.24
CA ASP A 10 16.79 -0.01 8.23
C ASP A 10 17.61 0.63 7.09
N ASN A 11 18.78 0.08 6.78
CA ASN A 11 19.64 0.56 5.70
C ASN A 11 19.00 0.40 4.30
N GLN A 12 18.06 -0.52 4.12
CA GLN A 12 17.36 -0.68 2.83
C GLN A 12 16.48 0.52 2.47
N PHE A 13 16.10 1.33 3.45
CA PHE A 13 15.24 2.51 3.27
C PHE A 13 16.03 3.82 3.22
N THR A 14 17.35 3.77 3.42
CA THR A 14 18.20 4.98 3.42
C THR A 14 18.13 5.69 2.06
N ASN A 15 17.76 6.97 2.09
CA ASN A 15 17.58 7.83 0.91
C ASN A 15 16.51 7.34 -0.09
N LYS A 16 15.62 6.44 0.32
CA LYS A 16 14.55 5.89 -0.54
C LYS A 16 13.24 6.65 -0.38
N THR A 17 12.52 6.81 -1.47
CA THR A 17 11.12 7.23 -1.49
C THR A 17 10.24 5.98 -1.45
N VAL A 18 9.41 5.87 -0.42
CA VAL A 18 8.51 4.73 -0.21
C VAL A 18 7.07 5.17 -0.45
N LEU A 19 6.29 4.41 -1.19
CA LEU A 19 4.85 4.64 -1.36
C LEU A 19 4.06 3.52 -0.69
N ILE A 20 3.00 3.91 0.03
CA ILE A 20 2.10 2.97 0.71
C ILE A 20 0.68 3.23 0.19
N THR A 21 0.12 2.28 -0.57
CA THR A 21 -1.30 2.29 -0.91
C THR A 21 -2.13 1.80 0.28
N GLY A 22 -3.31 2.37 0.49
CA GLY A 22 -4.07 2.10 1.72
C GLY A 22 -3.37 2.64 2.97
N GLY A 23 -2.52 3.65 2.81
CA GLY A 23 -1.59 4.13 3.83
C GLY A 23 -2.24 4.70 5.10
N THR A 24 -3.51 5.11 5.04
CA THR A 24 -4.27 5.57 6.22
C THR A 24 -4.95 4.43 7.00
N GLY A 25 -4.84 3.19 6.52
CA GLY A 25 -5.30 2.00 7.25
C GLY A 25 -4.34 1.61 8.37
N SER A 26 -4.76 0.66 9.24
CA SER A 26 -3.98 0.25 10.42
C SER A 26 -2.55 -0.21 10.06
N LEU A 27 -2.40 -1.06 9.02
CA LEU A 27 -1.10 -1.49 8.55
C LEU A 27 -0.29 -0.34 7.94
N GLY A 28 -0.94 0.52 7.15
CA GLY A 28 -0.28 1.67 6.53
C GLY A 28 0.29 2.64 7.56
N GLN A 29 -0.47 2.91 8.63
CA GLN A 29 -0.02 3.74 9.75
C GLN A 29 1.15 3.07 10.50
N ALA A 30 1.07 1.77 10.78
CA ALA A 30 2.14 1.03 11.44
C ALA A 30 3.44 1.04 10.62
N LEU A 31 3.34 0.82 9.28
CA LEU A 31 4.46 0.92 8.37
C LEU A 31 5.06 2.32 8.34
N THR A 32 4.22 3.36 8.25
CA THR A 32 4.67 4.75 8.27
C THR A 32 5.44 5.07 9.54
N ASN A 33 4.88 4.75 10.70
CA ASN A 33 5.53 4.94 12.00
C ASN A 33 6.88 4.20 12.09
N ARG A 34 6.97 3.01 11.49
CA ARG A 34 8.22 2.25 11.47
C ARG A 34 9.25 2.86 10.52
N LEU A 35 8.82 3.30 9.34
CA LEU A 35 9.67 3.93 8.33
C LEU A 35 10.22 5.29 8.79
N LEU A 36 9.44 6.09 9.52
CA LEU A 36 9.89 7.35 10.08
C LEU A 36 11.05 7.19 11.07
N LYS A 37 11.25 6.00 11.65
CA LYS A 37 12.41 5.66 12.49
C LYS A 37 13.66 5.29 11.69
N THR A 38 13.58 5.29 10.36
CA THR A 38 14.70 5.02 9.46
C THR A 38 15.17 6.30 8.76
N LYS A 39 16.22 6.20 7.94
CA LYS A 39 16.73 7.31 7.12
C LYS A 39 16.01 7.37 5.75
N VAL A 40 14.71 7.12 5.73
CA VAL A 40 13.89 7.24 4.52
C VAL A 40 13.87 8.69 4.03
N LYS A 41 13.93 8.89 2.70
CA LYS A 41 13.89 10.22 2.09
C LYS A 41 12.49 10.84 2.14
N ALA A 42 11.49 10.06 1.74
CA ALA A 42 10.09 10.47 1.77
C ALA A 42 9.17 9.25 1.86
N ILE A 43 7.99 9.44 2.46
CA ILE A 43 6.93 8.44 2.51
C ILE A 43 5.69 9.04 1.87
N ARG A 44 5.20 8.42 0.80
CA ARG A 44 3.96 8.78 0.12
C ARG A 44 2.82 7.91 0.61
N ILE A 45 1.79 8.55 1.12
CA ILE A 45 0.57 7.92 1.63
C ILE A 45 -0.53 8.08 0.58
N LEU A 46 -0.87 6.99 -0.10
CA LEU A 46 -1.96 6.98 -1.08
C LEU A 46 -3.20 6.35 -0.46
N SER A 47 -4.29 7.11 -0.40
CA SER A 47 -5.59 6.63 0.07
C SER A 47 -6.73 7.49 -0.46
N ARG A 48 -7.97 6.99 -0.37
CA ARG A 48 -9.17 7.69 -0.84
C ARG A 48 -9.72 8.70 0.16
N ASN A 49 -9.48 8.45 1.45
CA ASN A 49 -10.12 9.20 2.53
C ASN A 49 -9.26 10.41 2.94
N GLU A 50 -9.71 11.61 2.55
CA GLU A 50 -9.07 12.88 2.85
C GLU A 50 -8.99 13.13 4.36
N ASN A 51 -10.09 12.94 5.10
CA ASN A 51 -10.13 13.22 6.54
C ASN A 51 -9.05 12.41 7.29
N LYS A 52 -8.93 11.11 6.98
CA LYS A 52 -7.88 10.27 7.58
C LYS A 52 -6.46 10.70 7.18
N GLN A 53 -6.27 11.31 6.01
CA GLN A 53 -4.98 11.87 5.63
C GLN A 53 -4.66 13.12 6.45
N VAL A 54 -5.64 14.01 6.63
CA VAL A 54 -5.48 15.23 7.47
C VAL A 54 -5.20 14.86 8.93
N GLU A 55 -5.96 13.93 9.50
CA GLU A 55 -5.73 13.42 10.86
C GLU A 55 -4.32 12.84 11.01
N MET A 56 -3.89 12.01 10.05
CA MET A 56 -2.57 11.38 10.05
C MET A 56 -1.45 12.42 9.89
N ALA A 57 -1.64 13.41 9.02
CA ALA A 57 -0.68 14.50 8.82
C ALA A 57 -0.50 15.32 10.11
N SER A 58 -1.59 15.69 10.76
CA SER A 58 -1.58 16.47 12.01
C SER A 58 -0.94 15.68 13.16
N SER A 59 -1.22 14.36 13.25
CA SER A 59 -0.71 13.53 14.34
C SER A 59 0.76 13.21 14.23
N LEU A 60 1.29 13.03 13.01
CA LEU A 60 2.68 12.65 12.79
C LEU A 60 3.61 13.85 12.60
N ASN A 61 3.12 14.93 12.01
CA ASN A 61 3.82 16.21 11.80
C ASN A 61 5.30 16.06 11.37
N ASP A 62 5.53 15.29 10.28
CA ASP A 62 6.88 14.99 9.77
C ASP A 62 6.99 15.43 8.30
N ASP A 63 7.98 16.26 8.00
CA ASP A 63 8.20 16.85 6.68
C ASP A 63 8.54 15.84 5.57
N ARG A 64 8.82 14.60 5.90
CA ARG A 64 9.04 13.52 4.92
C ARG A 64 7.74 12.90 4.40
N LEU A 65 6.59 13.20 5.02
CA LEU A 65 5.30 12.68 4.59
C LEU A 65 4.75 13.47 3.39
N ARG A 66 4.18 12.73 2.44
CA ARG A 66 3.49 13.29 1.27
C ARG A 66 2.18 12.54 1.08
N PHE A 67 1.10 13.26 1.17
CA PHE A 67 -0.26 12.70 1.08
C PHE A 67 -0.81 12.83 -0.33
N PHE A 68 -1.28 11.70 -0.87
CA PHE A 68 -1.86 11.58 -2.19
C PHE A 68 -3.30 11.05 -2.07
N ILE A 69 -4.28 11.86 -2.38
CA ILE A 69 -5.65 11.39 -2.56
C ILE A 69 -5.71 10.64 -3.89
N GLY A 70 -6.15 9.38 -3.84
CA GLY A 70 -6.27 8.54 -5.04
C GLY A 70 -6.84 7.16 -4.74
N ASP A 71 -7.34 6.53 -5.78
CA ASP A 71 -7.87 5.17 -5.76
C ASP A 71 -6.93 4.26 -6.58
N VAL A 72 -6.69 3.03 -6.13
CA VAL A 72 -5.89 2.05 -6.87
C VAL A 72 -6.56 1.61 -8.18
N ARG A 73 -7.85 1.86 -8.34
CA ARG A 73 -8.59 1.64 -9.58
C ARG A 73 -8.30 2.68 -10.67
N ASP A 74 -7.69 3.81 -10.30
CA ASP A 74 -7.34 4.91 -11.21
C ASP A 74 -5.86 4.81 -11.62
N LEU A 75 -5.58 4.08 -12.70
CA LEU A 75 -4.23 3.88 -13.20
C LEU A 75 -3.50 5.20 -13.57
N PRO A 76 -4.12 6.19 -14.25
CA PRO A 76 -3.49 7.48 -14.49
C PRO A 76 -3.05 8.20 -13.21
N ARG A 77 -3.84 8.09 -12.13
CA ARG A 77 -3.50 8.63 -10.83
C ARG A 77 -2.32 7.92 -10.20
N LEU A 78 -2.25 6.59 -10.35
CA LEU A 78 -1.12 5.80 -9.87
C LEU A 78 0.18 6.19 -10.59
N TYR A 79 0.18 6.37 -11.91
CA TYR A 79 1.36 6.81 -12.64
C TYR A 79 1.95 8.11 -12.07
N ARG A 80 1.09 9.08 -11.72
CA ARG A 80 1.55 10.32 -11.07
C ARG A 80 2.09 10.09 -9.65
N ALA A 81 1.41 9.25 -8.87
CA ALA A 81 1.81 9.00 -7.48
C ALA A 81 3.12 8.20 -7.38
N PHE A 82 3.41 7.35 -8.38
CA PHE A 82 4.56 6.44 -8.39
C PHE A 82 5.83 7.08 -8.96
N GLN A 83 5.74 8.24 -9.61
CA GLN A 83 6.90 8.92 -10.22
C GLN A 83 8.02 9.16 -9.18
N GLY A 84 9.21 8.59 -9.41
CA GLY A 84 10.35 8.73 -8.50
C GLY A 84 10.22 8.00 -7.16
N VAL A 85 9.38 6.96 -7.10
CA VAL A 85 9.27 6.04 -5.98
C VAL A 85 10.28 4.90 -6.17
N ASP A 86 10.91 4.46 -5.08
CA ASP A 86 11.85 3.33 -5.09
C ASP A 86 11.20 2.03 -4.60
N ILE A 87 10.31 2.12 -3.60
CA ILE A 87 9.72 0.96 -2.92
C ILE A 87 8.22 1.20 -2.75
N VAL A 88 7.42 0.16 -3.03
CA VAL A 88 5.97 0.20 -2.86
C VAL A 88 5.53 -0.85 -1.84
N PHE A 89 4.66 -0.46 -0.90
CA PHE A 89 3.86 -1.35 -0.09
C PHE A 89 2.40 -1.23 -0.53
N HIS A 90 1.88 -2.29 -1.11
CA HIS A 90 0.48 -2.34 -1.54
C HIS A 90 -0.37 -2.98 -0.44
N ALA A 91 -1.07 -2.14 0.34
CA ALA A 91 -1.95 -2.53 1.43
C ALA A 91 -3.41 -2.06 1.22
N ALA A 92 -3.72 -1.50 0.05
CA ALA A 92 -5.08 -1.10 -0.29
C ALA A 92 -5.89 -2.33 -0.71
N ALA A 93 -6.93 -2.65 0.04
CA ALA A 93 -7.88 -3.71 -0.30
C ALA A 93 -9.24 -3.46 0.37
N LEU A 94 -10.30 -3.99 -0.21
CA LEU A 94 -11.55 -4.24 0.50
C LEU A 94 -11.38 -5.56 1.26
N LYS A 95 -11.75 -5.62 2.54
CA LYS A 95 -11.51 -6.77 3.42
C LYS A 95 -12.70 -7.20 4.28
N HIS A 96 -13.76 -6.42 4.31
CA HIS A 96 -14.95 -6.74 5.11
C HIS A 96 -15.84 -7.71 4.34
N VAL A 97 -15.83 -8.99 4.75
CA VAL A 97 -16.52 -10.09 4.07
C VAL A 97 -17.99 -9.77 3.77
N PRO A 98 -18.84 -9.36 4.74
CA PRO A 98 -20.25 -9.08 4.44
C PRO A 98 -20.44 -7.98 3.39
N VAL A 99 -19.56 -6.98 3.38
CA VAL A 99 -19.62 -5.87 2.42
C VAL A 99 -19.25 -6.35 1.01
N ILE A 100 -18.27 -7.24 0.89
CA ILE A 100 -17.80 -7.74 -0.40
C ILE A 100 -18.79 -8.76 -0.96
N GLU A 101 -19.36 -9.62 -0.13
CA GLU A 101 -20.41 -10.55 -0.55
C GLU A 101 -21.62 -9.81 -1.13
N TYR A 102 -21.95 -8.64 -0.59
CA TYR A 102 -23.02 -7.79 -1.10
C TYR A 102 -22.58 -6.95 -2.32
N ASN A 103 -21.29 -6.70 -2.50
CA ASN A 103 -20.73 -5.89 -3.57
C ASN A 103 -19.53 -6.59 -4.25
N PRO A 104 -19.71 -7.78 -4.86
CA PRO A 104 -18.60 -8.60 -5.34
C PRO A 104 -17.78 -7.90 -6.43
N PHE A 105 -18.43 -7.17 -7.34
CA PHE A 105 -17.72 -6.43 -8.39
C PHE A 105 -16.82 -5.30 -7.86
N GLU A 106 -17.20 -4.66 -6.75
CA GLU A 106 -16.33 -3.66 -6.11
C GLU A 106 -15.11 -4.33 -5.47
N GLY A 107 -15.26 -5.57 -4.97
CA GLY A 107 -14.16 -6.42 -4.55
C GLY A 107 -13.21 -6.71 -5.71
N ILE A 108 -13.71 -7.16 -6.86
CA ILE A 108 -12.92 -7.42 -8.06
C ILE A 108 -12.19 -6.15 -8.52
N LYS A 109 -12.91 -5.05 -8.67
CA LYS A 109 -12.32 -3.78 -9.11
C LYS A 109 -11.18 -3.29 -8.20
N THR A 110 -11.33 -3.45 -6.90
CA THR A 110 -10.33 -2.96 -5.94
C THR A 110 -9.21 -3.96 -5.73
N ASN A 111 -9.54 -5.23 -5.45
CA ASN A 111 -8.54 -6.22 -5.03
C ASN A 111 -7.83 -6.88 -6.21
N VAL A 112 -8.51 -7.05 -7.35
CA VAL A 112 -7.91 -7.66 -8.55
C VAL A 112 -7.40 -6.58 -9.49
N MET A 113 -8.30 -5.77 -10.08
CA MET A 113 -7.89 -4.75 -11.05
C MET A 113 -7.03 -3.65 -10.42
N GLY A 114 -7.33 -3.25 -9.17
CA GLY A 114 -6.51 -2.29 -8.45
C GLY A 114 -5.09 -2.81 -8.17
N SER A 115 -4.94 -4.10 -7.86
CA SER A 115 -3.62 -4.73 -7.71
C SER A 115 -2.88 -4.80 -9.05
N GLN A 116 -3.57 -5.14 -10.14
CA GLN A 116 -2.99 -5.10 -11.48
C GLN A 116 -2.49 -3.68 -11.83
N ASN A 117 -3.30 -2.66 -11.60
CA ASN A 117 -2.90 -1.27 -11.83
C ASN A 117 -1.65 -0.86 -11.03
N VAL A 118 -1.54 -1.34 -9.78
CA VAL A 118 -0.34 -1.11 -8.96
C VAL A 118 0.88 -1.79 -9.57
N ILE A 119 0.74 -3.03 -10.07
CA ILE A 119 1.82 -3.74 -10.77
C ILE A 119 2.23 -2.98 -12.03
N ASP A 120 1.27 -2.57 -12.85
CA ASP A 120 1.53 -1.82 -14.08
C ASP A 120 2.25 -0.50 -13.81
N ALA A 121 1.84 0.23 -12.77
CA ALA A 121 2.52 1.45 -12.33
C ALA A 121 3.95 1.18 -11.82
N CYS A 122 4.16 0.06 -11.12
CA CYS A 122 5.50 -0.37 -10.69
C CYS A 122 6.41 -0.66 -11.88
N LEU A 123 5.92 -1.42 -12.86
CA LEU A 123 6.67 -1.76 -14.08
C LEU A 123 6.98 -0.51 -14.90
N TYR A 124 5.99 0.35 -15.12
CA TYR A 124 6.16 1.59 -15.88
C TYR A 124 7.25 2.51 -15.29
N HIS A 125 7.35 2.60 -13.97
CA HIS A 125 8.33 3.43 -13.28
C HIS A 125 9.60 2.70 -12.87
N ASN A 126 9.80 1.43 -13.26
CA ASN A 126 10.96 0.62 -12.88
C ASN A 126 11.17 0.57 -11.36
N ILE A 127 10.10 0.40 -10.59
CA ILE A 127 10.17 0.34 -9.13
C ILE A 127 11.04 -0.84 -8.71
N SER A 128 12.01 -0.61 -7.86
CA SER A 128 13.00 -1.63 -7.48
C SER A 128 12.43 -2.76 -6.61
N LYS A 129 11.40 -2.45 -5.80
CA LYS A 129 10.74 -3.41 -4.91
C LYS A 129 9.28 -3.07 -4.72
N ALA A 130 8.40 -4.05 -4.91
CA ALA A 130 6.99 -3.97 -4.56
C ALA A 130 6.63 -5.11 -3.62
N ILE A 131 5.98 -4.81 -2.51
CA ILE A 131 5.50 -5.77 -1.52
C ILE A 131 3.98 -5.68 -1.49
N CYS A 132 3.31 -6.71 -1.98
CA CYS A 132 1.85 -6.83 -1.92
C CYS A 132 1.45 -7.63 -0.69
N ILE A 133 0.47 -7.12 0.05
CA ILE A 133 -0.02 -7.78 1.27
C ILE A 133 -1.08 -8.80 0.86
N GLY A 134 -0.81 -10.06 1.16
CA GLY A 134 -1.72 -11.19 0.97
C GLY A 134 -2.32 -11.69 2.28
N THR A 135 -2.92 -12.89 2.23
CA THR A 135 -3.47 -13.58 3.40
C THR A 135 -3.07 -15.06 3.41
N ASP A 136 -3.00 -15.63 4.60
CA ASP A 136 -2.80 -17.06 4.85
C ASP A 136 -4.08 -17.90 4.60
N LYS A 137 -5.24 -17.25 4.48
CA LYS A 137 -6.55 -17.90 4.37
C LYS A 137 -6.99 -18.18 2.92
N ALA A 138 -6.10 -17.98 1.95
CA ALA A 138 -6.40 -18.19 0.53
C ALA A 138 -6.48 -19.67 0.12
N VAL A 139 -5.90 -20.59 0.90
CA VAL A 139 -5.72 -22.01 0.53
C VAL A 139 -7.04 -22.76 0.34
N SER A 140 -8.09 -22.38 1.07
CA SER A 140 -9.45 -22.93 0.91
C SER A 140 -10.45 -21.80 1.15
N PRO A 141 -10.78 -21.03 0.10
CA PRO A 141 -11.61 -19.83 0.26
C PRO A 141 -13.05 -20.23 0.64
N LEU A 142 -13.51 -19.68 1.76
CA LEU A 142 -14.88 -19.91 2.27
C LEU A 142 -15.87 -18.84 1.81
N ASN A 143 -15.40 -17.84 1.05
CA ASN A 143 -16.24 -16.72 0.61
C ASN A 143 -15.61 -16.03 -0.62
N THR A 144 -16.38 -15.17 -1.28
CA THR A 144 -15.96 -14.42 -2.47
C THR A 144 -14.68 -13.63 -2.25
N TYR A 145 -14.53 -12.95 -1.10
CA TYR A 145 -13.33 -12.18 -0.80
C TYR A 145 -12.05 -13.03 -0.86
N LEU A 146 -12.04 -14.21 -0.25
CA LEU A 146 -10.89 -15.10 -0.24
C LEU A 146 -10.65 -15.74 -1.61
N SER A 147 -11.70 -16.02 -2.39
CA SER A 147 -11.58 -16.58 -3.74
C SER A 147 -10.88 -15.61 -4.73
N LEU A 148 -11.07 -14.30 -4.56
CA LEU A 148 -10.43 -13.29 -5.41
C LEU A 148 -8.88 -13.29 -5.31
N ILE A 149 -8.33 -13.89 -4.28
CA ILE A 149 -6.87 -13.97 -4.10
C ILE A 149 -6.24 -14.99 -5.06
N HIS A 150 -7.02 -15.93 -5.58
CA HIS A 150 -6.56 -16.91 -6.57
C HIS A 150 -6.53 -16.36 -8.01
N ILE A 151 -7.10 -15.22 -8.25
CA ILE A 151 -7.10 -14.58 -9.57
C ILE A 151 -5.80 -13.83 -9.79
#